data_d34c697a431f3fad4788b2fa3d527c6d
#
_entry.id   d34c697a431f3fad4788b2fa3d527c6d
#
_cell.length_a   1.000
_cell.length_b   1.000
_cell.length_c   1.000
_cell.angle_alpha   90.00
_cell.angle_beta   90.00
_cell.angle_gamma   90.00
#
_symmetry.space_group_name_H-M   'P 1'
#
loop_
_entity.id
_entity.type
_entity.pdbx_description
1 polymer ?
#
loop_
_entity_poly.entity_id
_entity_poly.type
_entity_poly.pdbx_seq_one_letter_code
_entity_poly.pdbx_strand_id
1 'polypeptide(L)'
;MSDAVIDEIDGRRIRIGDQWLADFASCNYLGFDLDDEIAASIPEQVARWGTHPSWSRLLGSPALYPEIEERLTELVGAQDTLVLPTITLIHLSVIPVLAGGGTIFVDRRAHKTIYEGAQFASIRGARVQRYEHDDAADLERLLRSDRSKTRLICMDGVNSMTGNAPDLPVFAELARRYDAILYVDDAHGFGVIGERDQDETSPYGMRGNSIVRYYGESYDHVVFVAGLSKAYSSLAAFVACPPEVKQLLKTAAPPYLYSGPSPVASLATVLAGLDVNERRGDALRADLWRKTRRVLGALADLGVHTPNTSGFPIIEVPLARHQDIDEVGRFLFRNGIYVTLAAYPLVPRDEVGFRIQVTAANTDAEIEELVATLGELAARFELQPARPAAEGAAA
;
A
#
# COMPACT_ATOMS: atom_id res chain seq x y z
N MET A 1 3.39 22.36 2.75
CA MET A 1 2.64 21.11 2.99
C MET A 1 3.52 20.01 3.60
N SER A 2 4.80 19.92 3.29
CA SER A 2 5.68 18.96 3.98
C SER A 2 5.94 19.41 5.42
N ASP A 3 6.05 18.43 6.35
CA ASP A 3 6.34 18.66 7.78
C ASP A 3 5.33 19.58 8.49
N ALA A 4 4.06 19.47 8.10
CA ALA A 4 2.99 20.26 8.71
C ALA A 4 2.58 19.68 10.07
N VAL A 5 2.31 20.57 11.02
CA VAL A 5 1.71 20.23 12.30
C VAL A 5 0.19 20.26 12.14
N ILE A 6 -0.45 19.11 12.32
CA ILE A 6 -1.91 18.99 12.31
C ILE A 6 -2.40 19.23 13.73
N ASP A 7 -3.17 20.30 13.93
CA ASP A 7 -3.66 20.70 15.25
C ASP A 7 -4.96 20.01 15.65
N GLU A 8 -5.80 19.65 14.66
CA GLU A 8 -7.14 19.10 14.90
C GLU A 8 -7.63 18.33 13.69
N ILE A 9 -8.52 17.35 13.92
CA ILE A 9 -9.17 16.54 12.89
C ILE A 9 -10.68 16.57 13.14
N ASP A 10 -11.46 16.85 12.09
CA ASP A 10 -12.91 16.76 12.08
C ASP A 10 -13.37 16.05 10.80
N GLY A 11 -13.81 14.80 10.93
CA GLY A 11 -14.02 13.93 9.79
C GLY A 11 -12.76 13.80 8.93
N ARG A 12 -12.86 14.05 7.63
CA ARG A 12 -11.70 14.05 6.72
C ARG A 12 -11.18 15.48 6.47
N ARG A 13 -11.39 16.37 7.42
CA ARG A 13 -10.77 17.69 7.45
C ARG A 13 -9.71 17.76 8.53
N ILE A 14 -8.61 18.41 8.22
CA ILE A 14 -7.50 18.68 9.15
C ILE A 14 -7.34 20.16 9.32
N ARG A 15 -6.96 20.60 10.54
CA ARG A 15 -6.61 21.99 10.80
C ARG A 15 -5.09 22.15 10.92
N ILE A 16 -4.56 23.11 10.19
CA ILE A 16 -3.15 23.51 10.24
C ILE A 16 -3.11 25.01 10.48
N GLY A 17 -2.69 25.41 11.69
CA GLY A 17 -2.82 26.80 12.13
C GLY A 17 -4.29 27.23 12.18
N ASP A 18 -4.62 28.29 11.48
CA ASP A 18 -5.98 28.85 11.42
C ASP A 18 -6.81 28.32 10.25
N GLN A 19 -6.28 27.39 9.44
CA GLN A 19 -6.94 26.92 8.21
C GLN A 19 -7.38 25.46 8.30
N TRP A 20 -8.64 25.22 7.96
CA TRP A 20 -9.18 23.87 7.72
C TRP A 20 -9.00 23.47 6.26
N LEU A 21 -8.58 22.21 6.04
CA LEU A 21 -8.24 21.66 4.74
C LEU A 21 -8.91 20.29 4.60
N ALA A 22 -9.48 19.98 3.43
CA ALA A 22 -9.88 18.62 3.10
C ALA A 22 -8.63 17.77 2.87
N ASP A 23 -8.52 16.66 3.59
CA ASP A 23 -7.34 15.77 3.56
C ASP A 23 -7.46 14.75 2.43
N PHE A 24 -6.57 14.89 1.46
CA PHE A 24 -6.31 13.95 0.37
C PHE A 24 -4.86 13.45 0.38
N ALA A 25 -4.19 13.50 1.54
CA ALA A 25 -2.84 12.97 1.73
C ALA A 25 -2.81 11.69 2.58
N SER A 26 -3.87 11.44 3.37
CA SER A 26 -4.00 10.24 4.20
C SER A 26 -4.22 8.99 3.36
N CYS A 27 -3.56 7.89 3.74
CA CYS A 27 -3.76 6.58 3.14
C CYS A 27 -4.85 5.73 3.83
N ASN A 28 -5.69 6.32 4.68
CA ASN A 28 -6.75 5.61 5.42
C ASN A 28 -7.94 5.28 4.49
N TYR A 29 -7.70 4.46 3.47
CA TYR A 29 -8.60 4.26 2.32
C TYR A 29 -10.03 3.89 2.68
N LEU A 30 -10.24 3.04 3.70
CA LEU A 30 -11.57 2.62 4.16
C LEU A 30 -12.18 3.55 5.21
N GLY A 31 -11.43 4.54 5.71
CA GLY A 31 -11.90 5.46 6.75
C GLY A 31 -12.00 4.82 8.14
N PHE A 32 -11.32 3.71 8.40
CA PHE A 32 -11.38 2.98 9.67
C PHE A 32 -10.83 3.78 10.86
N ASP A 33 -9.99 4.78 10.61
CA ASP A 33 -9.52 5.74 11.63
C ASP A 33 -10.62 6.63 12.20
N LEU A 34 -11.73 6.78 11.50
CA LEU A 34 -12.89 7.59 11.88
C LEU A 34 -14.13 6.75 12.20
N ASP A 35 -13.97 5.43 12.27
CA ASP A 35 -15.07 4.50 12.50
C ASP A 35 -15.40 4.39 13.99
N ASP A 36 -16.62 4.78 14.38
CA ASP A 36 -17.07 4.79 15.78
C ASP A 36 -17.04 3.40 16.41
N GLU A 37 -17.36 2.35 15.66
CA GLU A 37 -17.37 0.98 16.16
C GLU A 37 -15.95 0.49 16.45
N ILE A 38 -15.00 0.80 15.56
CA ILE A 38 -13.59 0.50 15.76
C ILE A 38 -13.07 1.27 16.97
N ALA A 39 -13.35 2.56 17.07
CA ALA A 39 -12.92 3.41 18.17
C ALA A 39 -13.48 2.91 19.52
N ALA A 40 -14.74 2.49 19.57
CA ALA A 40 -15.40 1.99 20.76
C ALA A 40 -14.83 0.65 21.27
N SER A 41 -14.19 -0.14 20.41
CA SER A 41 -13.58 -1.42 20.79
C SER A 41 -12.28 -1.29 21.60
N ILE A 42 -11.57 -0.16 21.47
CA ILE A 42 -10.22 0.04 21.99
C ILE A 42 -10.19 0.07 23.55
N PRO A 43 -11.05 0.81 24.26
CA PRO A 43 -10.98 0.95 25.72
C PRO A 43 -11.05 -0.39 26.46
N GLU A 44 -11.90 -1.31 26.02
CA GLU A 44 -12.03 -2.63 26.64
C GLU A 44 -10.73 -3.43 26.52
N GLN A 45 -10.13 -3.46 25.35
CA GLN A 45 -8.88 -4.18 25.12
C GLN A 45 -7.71 -3.56 25.90
N VAL A 46 -7.65 -2.24 25.96
CA VAL A 46 -6.65 -1.53 26.78
C VAL A 46 -6.86 -1.80 28.27
N ALA A 47 -8.09 -1.85 28.75
CA ALA A 47 -8.39 -2.21 30.15
C ALA A 47 -7.95 -3.65 30.50
N ARG A 48 -8.08 -4.58 29.55
CA ARG A 48 -7.72 -6.00 29.73
C ARG A 48 -6.22 -6.25 29.66
N TRP A 49 -5.50 -5.64 28.70
CA TRP A 49 -4.14 -5.98 28.33
C TRP A 49 -3.11 -4.89 28.70
N GLY A 50 -3.53 -3.72 29.16
CA GLY A 50 -2.68 -2.53 29.30
C GLY A 50 -2.48 -1.83 27.95
N THR A 51 -1.79 -0.69 27.96
CA THR A 51 -1.57 0.13 26.76
C THR A 51 -0.56 -0.48 25.80
N HIS A 52 0.47 -1.15 26.36
CA HIS A 52 1.56 -1.74 25.59
C HIS A 52 2.22 -2.88 26.38
N PRO A 53 2.18 -4.13 25.90
CA PRO A 53 2.95 -5.21 26.51
C PRO A 53 4.43 -5.01 26.19
N SER A 54 5.29 -5.04 27.21
CA SER A 54 6.73 -4.80 27.07
C SER A 54 7.55 -6.06 26.77
N TRP A 55 6.93 -7.10 26.25
CA TRP A 55 7.60 -8.34 25.84
C TRP A 55 7.87 -8.30 24.34
N SER A 56 9.04 -8.82 23.92
CA SER A 56 9.15 -9.25 22.52
C SER A 56 8.20 -10.43 22.28
N ARG A 57 7.76 -10.62 21.05
CA ARG A 57 6.86 -11.73 20.71
C ARG A 57 7.46 -13.11 20.99
N LEU A 58 8.79 -13.20 21.02
CA LEU A 58 9.51 -14.42 21.43
C LEU A 58 9.19 -14.82 22.87
N LEU A 59 9.09 -13.85 23.79
CA LEU A 59 8.85 -14.11 25.21
C LEU A 59 7.38 -14.33 25.54
N GLY A 60 6.49 -13.67 24.81
CA GLY A 60 5.06 -13.77 25.01
C GLY A 60 4.29 -12.82 24.11
N SER A 61 3.06 -13.17 23.81
CA SER A 61 2.15 -12.35 23.00
C SER A 61 0.77 -12.34 23.63
N PRO A 62 0.09 -11.17 23.70
CA PRO A 62 -1.35 -11.14 23.99
C PRO A 62 -2.10 -12.08 23.04
N ALA A 63 -3.20 -12.67 23.53
CA ALA A 63 -4.04 -13.57 22.72
C ALA A 63 -4.62 -12.89 21.46
N LEU A 64 -4.60 -11.56 21.40
CA LEU A 64 -4.96 -10.78 20.21
C LEU A 64 -4.12 -11.16 18.98
N TYR A 65 -2.83 -11.50 19.16
CA TYR A 65 -1.95 -11.86 18.02
C TYR A 65 -2.35 -13.14 17.32
N PRO A 66 -2.48 -14.30 18.01
CA PRO A 66 -2.92 -15.51 17.33
C PRO A 66 -4.32 -15.37 16.72
N GLU A 67 -5.23 -14.64 17.37
CA GLU A 67 -6.56 -14.36 16.82
C GLU A 67 -6.48 -13.55 15.51
N ILE A 68 -5.68 -12.48 15.47
CA ILE A 68 -5.45 -11.69 14.25
C ILE A 68 -4.81 -12.55 13.17
N GLU A 69 -3.78 -13.36 13.52
CA GLU A 69 -3.09 -14.21 12.55
C GLU A 69 -4.04 -15.25 11.94
N GLU A 70 -4.89 -15.89 12.74
CA GLU A 70 -5.89 -16.84 12.25
C GLU A 70 -6.87 -16.17 11.27
N ARG A 71 -7.44 -15.04 11.66
CA ARG A 71 -8.40 -14.29 10.83
C ARG A 71 -7.77 -13.73 9.55
N LEU A 72 -6.53 -13.25 9.60
CA LEU A 72 -5.80 -12.83 8.41
C LEU A 72 -5.51 -14.00 7.48
N THR A 73 -5.13 -15.16 8.04
CA THR A 73 -4.91 -16.39 7.27
C THR A 73 -6.17 -16.79 6.50
N GLU A 74 -7.33 -16.77 7.17
CA GLU A 74 -8.63 -17.04 6.56
C GLU A 74 -9.00 -15.99 5.49
N LEU A 75 -8.83 -14.71 5.81
CA LEU A 75 -9.19 -13.61 4.91
C LEU A 75 -8.40 -13.68 3.60
N VAL A 76 -7.08 -13.81 3.69
CA VAL A 76 -6.23 -13.85 2.48
C VAL A 76 -6.23 -15.21 1.79
N GLY A 77 -6.60 -16.28 2.51
CA GLY A 77 -6.58 -17.65 1.98
C GLY A 77 -5.16 -18.19 1.78
N ALA A 78 -4.21 -17.74 2.60
CA ALA A 78 -2.85 -18.27 2.63
C ALA A 78 -2.74 -19.47 3.58
N GLN A 79 -1.55 -20.11 3.65
CA GLN A 79 -1.33 -21.25 4.53
C GLN A 79 -1.17 -20.83 6.00
N ASP A 80 -0.50 -19.69 6.25
CA ASP A 80 -0.30 -19.13 7.59
C ASP A 80 0.06 -17.64 7.48
N THR A 81 -0.05 -16.90 8.59
CA THR A 81 0.35 -15.49 8.67
C THR A 81 1.14 -15.21 9.95
N LEU A 82 2.02 -14.21 9.89
CA LEU A 82 2.79 -13.70 11.03
C LEU A 82 2.63 -12.18 11.13
N VAL A 83 2.08 -11.70 12.22
CA VAL A 83 1.93 -10.25 12.48
C VAL A 83 3.21 -9.69 13.10
N LEU A 84 3.66 -8.56 12.58
CA LEU A 84 4.84 -7.80 13.02
C LEU A 84 4.49 -6.30 13.13
N PRO A 85 5.31 -5.47 13.83
CA PRO A 85 4.89 -4.10 14.14
C PRO A 85 4.69 -3.18 12.93
N THR A 86 5.56 -3.25 11.92
CA THR A 86 5.46 -2.38 10.74
C THR A 86 5.96 -3.06 9.48
N ILE A 87 5.45 -2.64 8.33
CA ILE A 87 5.90 -3.16 7.04
C ILE A 87 7.37 -2.82 6.75
N THR A 88 7.85 -1.66 7.19
CA THR A 88 9.27 -1.30 7.07
C THR A 88 10.16 -2.31 7.80
N LEU A 89 9.81 -2.69 9.04
CA LEU A 89 10.54 -3.72 9.78
C LEU A 89 10.43 -5.09 9.12
N ILE A 90 9.32 -5.40 8.47
CA ILE A 90 9.17 -6.61 7.66
C ILE A 90 10.19 -6.61 6.53
N HIS A 91 10.25 -5.57 5.70
CA HIS A 91 11.20 -5.51 4.59
C HIS A 91 12.66 -5.64 5.05
N LEU A 92 13.04 -4.89 6.09
CA LEU A 92 14.41 -4.88 6.63
C LEU A 92 14.83 -6.21 7.27
N SER A 93 13.87 -7.09 7.59
CA SER A 93 14.15 -8.36 8.27
C SER A 93 13.82 -9.59 7.44
N VAL A 94 12.66 -9.63 6.80
CA VAL A 94 12.18 -10.81 6.07
C VAL A 94 12.94 -10.99 4.77
N ILE A 95 13.18 -9.92 4.01
CA ILE A 95 13.97 -9.97 2.76
C ILE A 95 15.36 -10.58 3.00
N PRO A 96 16.16 -10.11 3.98
CA PRO A 96 17.45 -10.74 4.27
C PRO A 96 17.37 -12.20 4.72
N VAL A 97 16.32 -12.56 5.47
CA VAL A 97 16.14 -13.96 5.93
C VAL A 97 15.78 -14.87 4.76
N LEU A 98 14.89 -14.46 3.88
CA LEU A 98 14.48 -15.25 2.72
C LEU A 98 15.58 -15.37 1.67
N ALA A 99 16.31 -14.28 1.42
CA ALA A 99 17.37 -14.27 0.42
C ALA A 99 18.58 -15.10 0.84
N GLY A 100 18.92 -15.14 2.13
CA GLY A 100 20.16 -15.74 2.59
C GLY A 100 21.36 -15.19 1.81
N GLY A 101 22.16 -16.05 1.19
CA GLY A 101 23.27 -15.68 0.29
C GLY A 101 22.91 -15.71 -1.21
N GLY A 102 21.62 -15.74 -1.55
CA GLY A 102 21.12 -15.86 -2.93
C GLY A 102 21.13 -14.57 -3.73
N THR A 103 20.26 -14.49 -4.74
CA THR A 103 20.08 -13.30 -5.56
C THR A 103 18.68 -12.72 -5.35
N ILE A 104 18.62 -11.40 -5.15
CA ILE A 104 17.40 -10.61 -5.02
C ILE A 104 17.23 -9.81 -6.32
N PHE A 105 16.07 -9.95 -6.96
CA PHE A 105 15.66 -9.18 -8.12
C PHE A 105 14.61 -8.16 -7.66
N VAL A 106 14.94 -6.88 -7.70
CA VAL A 106 14.09 -5.79 -7.18
C VAL A 106 13.57 -4.98 -8.34
N ASP A 107 12.25 -4.80 -8.39
CA ASP A 107 11.64 -3.84 -9.31
C ASP A 107 12.20 -2.43 -9.06
N ARG A 108 12.53 -1.69 -10.12
CA ARG A 108 13.17 -0.37 -10.00
C ARG A 108 12.30 0.67 -9.33
N ARG A 109 10.98 0.50 -9.35
CA ARG A 109 10.02 1.39 -8.70
C ARG A 109 9.38 0.82 -7.43
N ALA A 110 9.83 -0.36 -6.99
CA ALA A 110 9.40 -0.90 -5.72
C ALA A 110 9.68 0.07 -4.58
N HIS A 111 8.85 0.02 -3.55
CA HIS A 111 8.97 0.91 -2.39
C HIS A 111 10.39 0.91 -1.84
N LYS A 112 10.90 2.09 -1.47
CA LYS A 112 12.30 2.27 -1.07
C LYS A 112 12.75 1.31 0.04
N THR A 113 11.86 0.99 0.99
CA THR A 113 12.19 0.07 2.09
C THR A 113 12.39 -1.38 1.64
N ILE A 114 11.82 -1.81 0.51
CA ILE A 114 12.16 -3.10 -0.12
C ILE A 114 13.60 -3.08 -0.59
N TYR A 115 14.01 -2.02 -1.28
CA TYR A 115 15.40 -1.86 -1.73
C TYR A 115 16.39 -1.79 -0.55
N GLU A 116 16.02 -1.09 0.53
CA GLU A 116 16.83 -1.06 1.77
C GLU A 116 16.94 -2.45 2.40
N GLY A 117 15.85 -3.24 2.44
CA GLY A 117 15.88 -4.62 2.87
C GLY A 117 16.81 -5.50 2.02
N ALA A 118 16.80 -5.31 0.70
CA ALA A 118 17.72 -5.98 -0.21
C ALA A 118 19.18 -5.55 0.02
N GLN A 119 19.44 -4.29 0.33
CA GLN A 119 20.77 -3.80 0.72
C GLN A 119 21.24 -4.42 2.03
N PHE A 120 20.38 -4.55 3.05
CA PHE A 120 20.71 -5.29 4.26
C PHE A 120 21.10 -6.75 3.98
N ALA A 121 20.40 -7.40 3.05
CA ALA A 121 20.74 -8.75 2.63
C ALA A 121 22.11 -8.80 1.93
N SER A 122 22.49 -7.78 1.17
CA SER A 122 23.79 -7.73 0.47
C SER A 122 24.97 -7.71 1.41
N ILE A 123 24.84 -7.10 2.60
CA ILE A 123 25.86 -7.13 3.66
C ILE A 123 26.12 -8.57 4.16
N ARG A 124 25.11 -9.45 4.01
CA ARG A 124 25.17 -10.86 4.38
C ARG A 124 25.52 -11.78 3.19
N GLY A 125 25.91 -11.20 2.05
CA GLY A 125 26.39 -11.93 0.88
C GLY A 125 25.36 -12.16 -0.23
N ALA A 126 24.15 -11.66 -0.10
CA ALA A 126 23.17 -11.70 -1.18
C ALA A 126 23.57 -10.76 -2.33
N ARG A 127 23.29 -11.15 -3.58
CA ARG A 127 23.42 -10.27 -4.74
C ARG A 127 22.12 -9.54 -4.99
N VAL A 128 22.18 -8.25 -5.31
CA VAL A 128 21.01 -7.43 -5.65
C VAL A 128 21.10 -7.03 -7.12
N GLN A 129 20.05 -7.34 -7.87
CA GLN A 129 19.85 -6.91 -9.26
C GLN A 129 18.53 -6.16 -9.36
N ARG A 130 18.49 -5.14 -10.20
CA ARG A 130 17.27 -4.37 -10.44
C ARG A 130 16.79 -4.64 -11.85
N TYR A 131 15.50 -4.91 -12.00
CA TYR A 131 14.85 -5.01 -13.31
C TYR A 131 13.96 -3.80 -13.57
N GLU A 132 13.69 -3.52 -14.85
CA GLU A 132 12.83 -2.40 -15.22
C GLU A 132 11.40 -2.61 -14.70
N HIS A 133 10.76 -1.50 -14.31
CA HIS A 133 9.44 -1.52 -13.68
C HIS A 133 8.40 -2.21 -14.55
N ASP A 134 7.70 -3.20 -13.96
CA ASP A 134 6.70 -4.03 -14.61
C ASP A 134 7.17 -4.75 -15.89
N ASP A 135 8.49 -4.87 -16.11
CA ASP A 135 9.07 -5.55 -17.25
C ASP A 135 9.43 -7.01 -16.94
N ALA A 136 8.47 -7.90 -17.19
CA ALA A 136 8.66 -9.34 -17.01
C ALA A 136 9.73 -9.91 -17.94
N ALA A 137 9.96 -9.32 -19.13
CA ALA A 137 10.98 -9.79 -20.06
C ALA A 137 12.39 -9.46 -19.55
N ASP A 138 12.60 -8.26 -19.00
CA ASP A 138 13.88 -7.90 -18.37
C ASP A 138 14.15 -8.77 -17.14
N LEU A 139 13.12 -9.01 -16.28
CA LEU A 139 13.24 -9.93 -15.16
C LEU A 139 13.63 -11.34 -15.62
N GLU A 140 12.94 -11.88 -16.63
CA GLU A 140 13.25 -13.22 -17.15
C GLU A 140 14.69 -13.31 -17.69
N ARG A 141 15.16 -12.29 -18.41
CA ARG A 141 16.54 -12.20 -18.88
C ARG A 141 17.56 -12.32 -17.73
N LEU A 142 17.28 -11.65 -16.60
CA LEU A 142 18.13 -11.72 -15.40
C LEU A 142 18.06 -13.10 -14.74
N LEU A 143 16.88 -13.67 -14.58
CA LEU A 143 16.66 -15.00 -14.00
C LEU A 143 17.37 -16.11 -14.80
N ARG A 144 17.33 -16.06 -16.14
CA ARG A 144 18.02 -17.02 -17.02
C ARG A 144 19.53 -17.05 -16.81
N SER A 145 20.13 -15.90 -16.54
CA SER A 145 21.59 -15.78 -16.32
C SER A 145 22.02 -16.12 -14.90
N ASP A 146 21.10 -16.15 -13.94
CA ASP A 146 21.40 -16.38 -12.53
C ASP A 146 21.66 -17.87 -12.23
N ARG A 147 22.62 -18.14 -11.34
CA ARG A 147 23.01 -19.50 -10.90
C ARG A 147 22.87 -19.69 -9.39
N SER A 148 22.22 -18.74 -8.70
CA SER A 148 21.99 -18.84 -7.26
C SER A 148 21.02 -19.97 -6.94
N LYS A 149 21.20 -20.57 -5.76
CA LYS A 149 20.25 -21.57 -5.24
C LYS A 149 18.96 -20.94 -4.77
N THR A 150 19.06 -19.74 -4.17
CA THR A 150 17.90 -18.98 -3.71
C THR A 150 17.72 -17.75 -4.59
N ARG A 151 16.53 -17.55 -5.08
CA ARG A 151 16.12 -16.39 -5.88
C ARG A 151 14.91 -15.74 -5.22
N LEU A 152 14.99 -14.43 -5.02
CA LEU A 152 13.90 -13.64 -4.44
C LEU A 152 13.56 -12.51 -5.40
N ILE A 153 12.32 -12.49 -5.90
CA ILE A 153 11.77 -11.43 -6.74
C ILE A 153 10.97 -10.51 -5.83
N CYS A 154 11.29 -9.22 -5.78
CA CYS A 154 10.62 -8.25 -4.91
C CYS A 154 9.96 -7.17 -5.73
N MET A 155 8.66 -6.93 -5.47
CA MET A 155 7.86 -5.92 -6.15
C MET A 155 6.73 -5.40 -5.27
N ASP A 156 6.18 -4.24 -5.63
CA ASP A 156 4.91 -3.74 -5.07
C ASP A 156 3.73 -4.50 -5.69
N GLY A 157 2.67 -4.69 -4.94
CA GLY A 157 1.37 -5.11 -5.44
C GLY A 157 0.68 -3.92 -6.11
N VAL A 158 0.16 -2.97 -5.32
CA VAL A 158 -0.29 -1.68 -5.85
C VAL A 158 0.81 -0.65 -5.66
N ASN A 159 1.26 -0.04 -6.76
CA ASN A 159 2.33 0.95 -6.71
C ASN A 159 1.90 2.20 -5.92
N SER A 160 2.75 2.63 -5.01
CA SER A 160 2.47 3.70 -4.06
C SER A 160 2.34 5.11 -4.67
N MET A 161 2.84 5.31 -5.89
CA MET A 161 2.81 6.59 -6.59
C MET A 161 1.76 6.60 -7.70
N THR A 162 1.82 5.65 -8.61
CA THR A 162 0.95 5.60 -9.78
C THR A 162 -0.44 5.04 -9.49
N GLY A 163 -0.60 4.26 -8.40
CA GLY A 163 -1.82 3.54 -8.11
C GLY A 163 -2.11 2.38 -9.07
N ASN A 164 -1.11 1.92 -9.83
CA ASN A 164 -1.26 0.80 -10.75
C ASN A 164 -0.90 -0.53 -10.09
N ALA A 165 -1.55 -1.59 -10.57
CA ALA A 165 -1.19 -2.97 -10.27
C ALA A 165 -0.39 -3.57 -11.42
N PRO A 166 0.63 -4.41 -11.13
CA PRO A 166 1.35 -5.16 -12.15
C PRO A 166 0.48 -6.30 -12.72
N ASP A 167 0.88 -6.88 -13.83
CA ASP A 167 0.35 -8.18 -14.28
C ASP A 167 0.93 -9.31 -13.43
N LEU A 168 0.44 -9.43 -12.18
CA LEU A 168 0.95 -10.37 -11.19
C LEU A 168 1.04 -11.82 -11.69
N PRO A 169 0.07 -12.36 -12.47
CA PRO A 169 0.16 -13.71 -13.01
C PRO A 169 1.44 -14.00 -13.79
N VAL A 170 1.91 -13.05 -14.58
CA VAL A 170 3.15 -13.21 -15.35
C VAL A 170 4.37 -13.32 -14.43
N PHE A 171 4.44 -12.53 -13.36
CA PHE A 171 5.52 -12.60 -12.38
C PHE A 171 5.46 -13.87 -11.53
N ALA A 172 4.24 -14.31 -11.16
CA ALA A 172 4.03 -15.57 -10.46
C ALA A 172 4.46 -16.77 -11.30
N GLU A 173 4.17 -16.76 -12.61
CA GLU A 173 4.64 -17.80 -13.54
C GLU A 173 6.17 -17.82 -13.66
N LEU A 174 6.81 -16.65 -13.71
CA LEU A 174 8.28 -16.59 -13.70
C LEU A 174 8.86 -17.15 -12.39
N ALA A 175 8.24 -16.83 -11.25
CA ALA A 175 8.67 -17.37 -9.96
C ALA A 175 8.60 -18.90 -9.95
N ARG A 176 7.51 -19.49 -10.39
CA ARG A 176 7.34 -20.95 -10.52
C ARG A 176 8.38 -21.57 -11.47
N ARG A 177 8.54 -20.98 -12.67
CA ARG A 177 9.44 -21.49 -13.71
C ARG A 177 10.91 -21.49 -13.30
N TYR A 178 11.34 -20.50 -12.53
CA TYR A 178 12.73 -20.33 -12.11
C TYR A 178 13.00 -20.75 -10.66
N ASP A 179 12.03 -21.41 -10.02
CA ASP A 179 12.12 -21.81 -8.60
C ASP A 179 12.56 -20.63 -7.71
N ALA A 180 11.86 -19.52 -7.86
CA ALA A 180 12.08 -18.28 -7.13
C ALA A 180 10.94 -18.02 -6.16
N ILE A 181 11.20 -17.26 -5.10
CA ILE A 181 10.18 -16.72 -4.21
C ILE A 181 9.74 -15.36 -4.78
N LEU A 182 8.45 -15.17 -4.99
CA LEU A 182 7.86 -13.89 -5.33
C LEU A 182 7.42 -13.18 -4.03
N TYR A 183 8.11 -12.13 -3.69
CA TYR A 183 7.83 -11.27 -2.53
C TYR A 183 7.02 -10.05 -2.98
N VAL A 184 5.75 -10.00 -2.56
CA VAL A 184 4.80 -8.97 -2.98
C VAL A 184 4.44 -8.08 -1.80
N ASP A 185 4.75 -6.78 -1.91
CA ASP A 185 4.30 -5.74 -0.97
C ASP A 185 2.97 -5.16 -1.45
N ASP A 186 1.88 -5.54 -0.79
CA ASP A 186 0.53 -5.06 -1.10
C ASP A 186 -0.01 -4.08 -0.04
N ALA A 187 0.86 -3.25 0.52
CA ALA A 187 0.47 -2.29 1.55
C ALA A 187 -0.60 -1.29 1.07
N HIS A 188 -0.70 -1.02 -0.22
CA HIS A 188 -1.69 -0.13 -0.81
C HIS A 188 -2.93 -0.86 -1.36
N GLY A 189 -2.79 -2.14 -1.70
CA GLY A 189 -3.90 -2.94 -2.24
C GLY A 189 -4.69 -3.67 -1.15
N PHE A 190 -4.04 -4.17 -0.10
CA PHE A 190 -4.72 -4.89 0.98
C PHE A 190 -5.78 -4.00 1.66
N GLY A 191 -6.99 -4.55 1.80
CA GLY A 191 -8.18 -3.84 2.26
C GLY A 191 -8.94 -3.13 1.12
N VAL A 192 -8.27 -2.75 0.03
CA VAL A 192 -8.86 -2.02 -1.10
C VAL A 192 -9.29 -2.97 -2.23
N ILE A 193 -8.40 -3.88 -2.64
CA ILE A 193 -8.67 -4.83 -3.73
C ILE A 193 -8.70 -6.25 -3.22
N GLY A 194 -9.47 -7.09 -3.88
CA GLY A 194 -9.62 -8.48 -3.49
C GLY A 194 -10.22 -9.37 -4.56
N GLU A 195 -10.58 -10.57 -4.18
CA GLU A 195 -11.08 -11.61 -5.07
C GLU A 195 -12.21 -11.13 -5.98
N ARG A 196 -12.24 -11.68 -7.19
CA ARG A 196 -13.23 -11.37 -8.22
C ARG A 196 -13.93 -12.65 -8.64
N ASP A 197 -15.25 -12.67 -8.48
CA ASP A 197 -16.09 -13.71 -9.05
C ASP A 197 -16.40 -13.41 -10.52
N GLN A 198 -16.90 -14.40 -11.26
CA GLN A 198 -17.24 -14.25 -12.68
C GLN A 198 -18.29 -13.15 -12.93
N ASP A 199 -19.18 -12.92 -11.95
CA ASP A 199 -20.25 -11.92 -12.01
C ASP A 199 -19.90 -10.63 -11.26
N GLU A 200 -18.66 -10.51 -10.72
CA GLU A 200 -18.23 -9.33 -9.97
C GLU A 200 -18.05 -8.12 -10.88
N THR A 201 -18.79 -7.07 -10.60
CA THR A 201 -18.77 -5.82 -11.39
C THR A 201 -17.91 -4.72 -10.76
N SER A 202 -17.52 -4.87 -9.49
CA SER A 202 -16.65 -3.90 -8.83
C SER A 202 -15.22 -4.02 -9.37
N PRO A 203 -14.61 -2.96 -9.88
CA PRO A 203 -13.21 -2.98 -10.30
C PRO A 203 -12.23 -3.32 -9.17
N TYR A 204 -12.64 -3.12 -7.92
CA TYR A 204 -11.81 -3.46 -6.75
C TYR A 204 -12.00 -4.91 -6.27
N GLY A 205 -12.98 -5.65 -6.83
CA GLY A 205 -13.36 -6.96 -6.33
C GLY A 205 -14.02 -6.89 -4.95
N MET A 206 -14.00 -8.00 -4.24
CA MET A 206 -14.66 -8.18 -2.94
C MET A 206 -13.66 -8.49 -1.83
N ARG A 207 -14.10 -8.32 -0.57
CA ARG A 207 -13.39 -8.67 0.67
C ARG A 207 -12.11 -7.88 0.94
N GLY A 208 -11.50 -7.21 -0.05
CA GLY A 208 -10.23 -6.49 0.12
C GLY A 208 -9.09 -7.39 0.60
N ASN A 209 -9.03 -8.62 0.13
CA ASN A 209 -8.22 -9.67 0.73
C ASN A 209 -6.84 -9.87 0.10
N SER A 210 -6.51 -9.32 -1.00
CA SER A 210 -5.16 -9.10 -1.57
C SER A 210 -5.14 -9.01 -3.09
N ILE A 211 -4.04 -8.49 -3.64
CA ILE A 211 -3.77 -8.53 -5.08
C ILE A 211 -3.62 -9.97 -5.61
N VAL A 212 -3.13 -10.90 -4.79
CA VAL A 212 -3.01 -12.32 -5.16
C VAL A 212 -4.39 -12.90 -5.45
N ARG A 213 -5.36 -12.63 -4.57
CA ARG A 213 -6.75 -13.06 -4.74
C ARG A 213 -7.46 -12.29 -5.86
N TYR A 214 -7.13 -11.02 -6.06
CA TYR A 214 -7.66 -10.20 -7.14
C TYR A 214 -7.40 -10.80 -8.53
N TYR A 215 -6.22 -11.38 -8.72
CA TYR A 215 -5.85 -12.08 -9.96
C TYR A 215 -6.18 -13.58 -9.96
N GLY A 216 -6.76 -14.12 -8.90
CA GLY A 216 -7.05 -15.54 -8.78
C GLY A 216 -5.81 -16.43 -8.67
N GLU A 217 -4.66 -15.85 -8.30
CA GLU A 217 -3.41 -16.58 -8.13
C GLU A 217 -3.37 -17.34 -6.79
N SER A 218 -2.53 -18.38 -6.74
CA SER A 218 -2.22 -19.11 -5.51
C SER A 218 -1.06 -18.44 -4.76
N TYR A 219 -0.90 -18.83 -3.50
CA TYR A 219 0.28 -18.43 -2.70
C TYR A 219 1.49 -19.35 -2.91
N ASP A 220 1.45 -20.25 -3.89
CA ASP A 220 2.59 -21.10 -4.26
C ASP A 220 3.74 -20.22 -4.79
N HIS A 221 4.91 -20.35 -4.18
CA HIS A 221 6.06 -19.49 -4.42
C HIS A 221 5.86 -18.01 -4.04
N VAL A 222 4.74 -17.61 -3.41
CA VAL A 222 4.47 -16.24 -3.03
C VAL A 222 4.65 -16.05 -1.52
N VAL A 223 5.45 -15.06 -1.14
CA VAL A 223 5.46 -14.46 0.20
C VAL A 223 4.82 -13.09 0.07
N PHE A 224 3.62 -12.98 0.62
CA PHE A 224 2.82 -11.78 0.56
C PHE A 224 2.99 -10.97 1.84
N VAL A 225 3.17 -9.66 1.73
CA VAL A 225 3.24 -8.79 2.89
C VAL A 225 2.29 -7.61 2.71
N ALA A 226 1.67 -7.19 3.81
CA ALA A 226 0.80 -6.03 3.79
C ALA A 226 0.91 -5.22 5.08
N GLY A 227 0.84 -3.90 4.92
CA GLY A 227 0.76 -2.96 6.03
C GLY A 227 -0.70 -2.69 6.40
N LEU A 228 -1.02 -2.82 7.68
CA LEU A 228 -2.35 -2.48 8.22
C LEU A 228 -2.49 -0.98 8.54
N SER A 229 -1.42 -0.20 8.36
CA SER A 229 -1.38 1.24 8.65
C SER A 229 -2.10 2.13 7.63
N LYS A 230 -2.63 1.54 6.56
CA LYS A 230 -3.37 2.25 5.51
C LYS A 230 -4.86 1.94 5.59
N ALA A 231 -5.39 1.02 4.78
CA ALA A 231 -6.82 0.71 4.75
C ALA A 231 -7.40 0.31 6.13
N TYR A 232 -6.61 -0.35 6.97
CA TYR A 232 -7.01 -0.75 8.33
C TYR A 232 -6.67 0.27 9.43
N SER A 233 -6.00 1.37 9.09
CA SER A 233 -5.70 2.50 9.98
C SER A 233 -5.02 2.09 11.32
N SER A 234 -4.18 1.05 11.30
CA SER A 234 -3.56 0.46 12.49
C SER A 234 -2.06 0.23 12.34
N LEU A 235 -1.30 0.51 13.39
CA LEU A 235 0.15 0.27 13.41
C LEU A 235 0.44 -1.24 13.62
N ALA A 236 0.28 -1.99 12.56
CA ALA A 236 0.68 -3.38 12.43
C ALA A 236 0.93 -3.72 10.96
N ALA A 237 1.56 -4.84 10.71
CA ALA A 237 1.76 -5.40 9.38
C ALA A 237 1.83 -6.93 9.49
N PHE A 238 1.69 -7.65 8.39
CA PHE A 238 1.79 -9.10 8.42
C PHE A 238 2.50 -9.67 7.20
N VAL A 239 3.00 -10.88 7.37
CA VAL A 239 3.56 -11.73 6.33
C VAL A 239 2.64 -12.94 6.18
N ALA A 240 2.13 -13.19 4.98
CA ALA A 240 1.45 -14.43 4.63
C ALA A 240 2.45 -15.34 3.91
N CYS A 241 2.64 -16.54 4.42
CA CYS A 241 3.69 -17.45 3.99
C CYS A 241 3.40 -18.89 4.41
N PRO A 242 4.15 -19.88 3.87
CA PRO A 242 4.09 -21.25 4.37
C PRO A 242 4.50 -21.36 5.85
N PRO A 243 3.97 -22.37 6.59
CA PRO A 243 4.27 -22.55 8.03
C PRO A 243 5.76 -22.68 8.35
N GLU A 244 6.55 -23.31 7.50
CA GLU A 244 8.00 -23.44 7.66
C GLU A 244 8.70 -22.08 7.55
N VAL A 245 8.26 -21.19 6.68
CA VAL A 245 8.74 -19.81 6.59
C VAL A 245 8.37 -19.03 7.84
N LYS A 246 7.14 -19.16 8.33
CA LYS A 246 6.73 -18.55 9.62
C LYS A 246 7.63 -18.99 10.77
N GLN A 247 7.94 -20.29 10.87
CA GLN A 247 8.84 -20.80 11.91
C GLN A 247 10.27 -20.24 11.74
N LEU A 248 10.78 -20.17 10.53
CA LEU A 248 12.07 -19.52 10.25
C LEU A 248 12.07 -18.05 10.69
N LEU A 249 11.04 -17.30 10.36
CA LEU A 249 10.92 -15.88 10.76
C LEU A 249 10.85 -15.71 12.28
N LYS A 250 10.15 -16.60 12.99
CA LYS A 250 10.09 -16.58 14.46
C LYS A 250 11.44 -16.81 15.14
N THR A 251 12.41 -17.41 14.44
CA THR A 251 13.76 -17.68 14.98
C THR A 251 14.85 -16.75 14.42
N ALA A 252 14.56 -16.02 13.33
CA ALA A 252 15.57 -15.25 12.61
C ALA A 252 15.21 -13.77 12.39
N ALA A 253 13.93 -13.39 12.46
CA ALA A 253 13.50 -12.02 12.18
C ALA A 253 13.63 -11.13 13.43
N PRO A 254 14.50 -10.09 13.40
CA PRO A 254 14.70 -9.19 14.54
C PRO A 254 13.41 -8.58 15.13
N PRO A 255 12.40 -8.15 14.35
CA PRO A 255 11.19 -7.59 14.92
C PRO A 255 10.35 -8.59 15.73
N TYR A 256 10.47 -9.89 15.49
CA TYR A 256 9.85 -10.90 16.33
C TYR A 256 10.65 -11.15 17.62
N LEU A 257 11.98 -11.16 17.50
CA LEU A 257 12.90 -11.54 18.59
C LEU A 257 13.14 -10.41 19.58
N TYR A 258 13.27 -9.17 19.10
CA TYR A 258 13.85 -8.06 19.87
C TYR A 258 13.01 -6.79 19.89
N SER A 259 12.06 -6.61 18.96
CA SER A 259 11.20 -5.43 18.97
C SER A 259 10.10 -5.55 20.01
N GLY A 260 9.68 -4.43 20.60
CA GLY A 260 8.39 -4.34 21.24
C GLY A 260 7.27 -4.68 20.26
N PRO A 261 6.18 -5.27 20.71
CA PRO A 261 5.02 -5.56 19.87
C PRO A 261 4.24 -4.28 19.54
N SER A 262 3.25 -4.39 18.65
CA SER A 262 2.30 -3.30 18.41
C SER A 262 1.53 -2.95 19.68
N PRO A 263 1.20 -1.66 19.93
CA PRO A 263 0.34 -1.25 21.04
C PRO A 263 -1.01 -1.98 21.01
N VAL A 264 -1.60 -2.21 22.20
CA VAL A 264 -2.89 -2.91 22.32
C VAL A 264 -3.99 -2.20 21.54
N ALA A 265 -4.02 -0.88 21.55
CA ALA A 265 -4.97 -0.10 20.77
C ALA A 265 -4.89 -0.44 19.25
N SER A 266 -3.67 -0.60 18.71
CA SER A 266 -3.48 -0.99 17.32
C SER A 266 -4.00 -2.41 17.04
N LEU A 267 -3.77 -3.37 17.93
CA LEU A 267 -4.27 -4.73 17.78
C LEU A 267 -5.80 -4.78 17.86
N ALA A 268 -6.39 -4.01 18.78
CA ALA A 268 -7.84 -3.87 18.90
C ALA A 268 -8.45 -3.29 17.61
N THR A 269 -7.82 -2.24 17.06
CA THR A 269 -8.22 -1.64 15.77
C THR A 269 -8.21 -2.67 14.64
N VAL A 270 -7.21 -3.55 14.59
CA VAL A 270 -7.15 -4.60 13.55
C VAL A 270 -8.32 -5.57 13.69
N LEU A 271 -8.59 -6.08 14.90
CA LEU A 271 -9.68 -7.04 15.12
C LEU A 271 -11.04 -6.44 14.77
N ALA A 272 -11.34 -5.26 15.31
CA ALA A 272 -12.59 -4.56 14.97
C ALA A 272 -12.66 -4.19 13.49
N GLY A 273 -11.55 -3.81 12.88
CA GLY A 273 -11.47 -3.55 11.45
C GLY A 273 -11.76 -4.79 10.59
N LEU A 274 -11.35 -5.98 11.02
CA LEU A 274 -11.71 -7.25 10.37
C LEU A 274 -13.22 -7.51 10.45
N ASP A 275 -13.85 -7.25 11.60
CA ASP A 275 -15.32 -7.38 11.77
C ASP A 275 -16.07 -6.38 10.88
N VAL A 276 -15.62 -5.14 10.83
CA VAL A 276 -16.20 -4.09 9.97
C VAL A 276 -16.01 -4.45 8.50
N ASN A 277 -14.83 -4.93 8.11
CA ASN A 277 -14.56 -5.35 6.73
C ASN A 277 -15.49 -6.48 6.29
N GLU A 278 -15.72 -7.48 7.14
CA GLU A 278 -16.61 -8.61 6.84
C GLU A 278 -18.06 -8.15 6.62
N ARG A 279 -18.55 -7.23 7.44
CA ARG A 279 -19.96 -6.81 7.40
C ARG A 279 -20.28 -5.73 6.38
N ARG A 280 -19.37 -4.78 6.14
CA ARG A 280 -19.63 -3.59 5.30
C ARG A 280 -18.45 -3.12 4.46
N GLY A 281 -17.35 -3.87 4.44
CA GLY A 281 -16.15 -3.49 3.68
C GLY A 281 -16.41 -3.34 2.19
N ASP A 282 -17.23 -4.20 1.58
CA ASP A 282 -17.53 -4.12 0.14
C ASP A 282 -18.33 -2.87 -0.21
N ALA A 283 -19.25 -2.43 0.66
CA ALA A 283 -19.96 -1.17 0.47
C ALA A 283 -19.01 0.04 0.55
N LEU A 284 -18.04 0.02 1.48
CA LEU A 284 -17.02 1.08 1.59
C LEU A 284 -16.11 1.11 0.35
N ARG A 285 -15.71 -0.06 -0.18
CA ARG A 285 -14.92 -0.16 -1.42
C ARG A 285 -15.69 0.35 -2.64
N ALA A 286 -16.97 0.04 -2.73
CA ALA A 286 -17.83 0.55 -3.81
C ALA A 286 -17.94 2.08 -3.78
N ASP A 287 -18.09 2.67 -2.60
CA ASP A 287 -18.13 4.13 -2.42
C ASP A 287 -16.75 4.77 -2.72
N LEU A 288 -15.68 4.17 -2.24
CA LEU A 288 -14.30 4.59 -2.54
C LEU A 288 -14.04 4.61 -4.05
N TRP A 289 -14.46 3.55 -4.75
CA TRP A 289 -14.32 3.50 -6.21
C TRP A 289 -15.13 4.59 -6.91
N ARG A 290 -16.38 4.83 -6.51
CA ARG A 290 -17.23 5.88 -7.04
C ARG A 290 -16.56 7.26 -6.93
N LYS A 291 -16.01 7.58 -5.76
CA LYS A 291 -15.29 8.83 -5.48
C LYS A 291 -14.00 8.93 -6.28
N THR A 292 -13.24 7.86 -6.36
CA THR A 292 -11.99 7.79 -7.15
C THR A 292 -12.27 8.05 -8.63
N ARG A 293 -13.30 7.39 -9.18
CA ARG A 293 -13.73 7.63 -10.58
C ARG A 293 -14.14 9.09 -10.83
N ARG A 294 -14.79 9.73 -9.86
CA ARG A 294 -15.19 11.14 -10.00
C ARG A 294 -13.96 12.04 -10.17
N VAL A 295 -12.91 11.81 -9.39
CA VAL A 295 -11.65 12.57 -9.50
C VAL A 295 -10.92 12.26 -10.80
N LEU A 296 -10.77 10.98 -11.16
CA LEU A 296 -10.13 10.57 -12.42
C LEU A 296 -10.88 11.11 -13.64
N GLY A 297 -12.21 11.09 -13.62
CA GLY A 297 -13.04 11.66 -14.67
C GLY A 297 -12.82 13.16 -14.82
N ALA A 298 -12.73 13.90 -13.71
CA ALA A 298 -12.45 15.33 -13.75
C ALA A 298 -11.07 15.65 -14.38
N LEU A 299 -10.03 14.87 -14.04
CA LEU A 299 -8.71 15.03 -14.66
C LEU A 299 -8.76 14.74 -16.16
N ALA A 300 -9.49 13.71 -16.58
CA ALA A 300 -9.67 13.39 -18.00
C ALA A 300 -10.40 14.50 -18.76
N ASP A 301 -11.49 15.05 -18.18
CA ASP A 301 -12.25 16.17 -18.75
C ASP A 301 -11.40 17.45 -18.90
N LEU A 302 -10.44 17.65 -17.98
CA LEU A 302 -9.45 18.73 -18.04
C LEU A 302 -8.29 18.45 -19.01
N GLY A 303 -8.22 17.27 -19.59
CA GLY A 303 -7.10 16.86 -20.44
C GLY A 303 -5.78 16.71 -19.69
N VAL A 304 -5.82 16.44 -18.37
CA VAL A 304 -4.66 16.31 -17.50
C VAL A 304 -4.21 14.85 -17.44
N HIS A 305 -2.91 14.64 -17.60
CA HIS A 305 -2.30 13.32 -17.49
C HIS A 305 -2.26 12.85 -16.03
N THR A 306 -2.64 11.58 -15.84
CA THR A 306 -2.29 10.79 -14.67
C THR A 306 -1.76 9.43 -15.11
N PRO A 307 -0.70 8.88 -14.50
CA PRO A 307 -0.24 7.52 -14.81
C PRO A 307 -1.20 6.44 -14.33
N ASN A 308 -2.18 6.78 -13.48
CA ASN A 308 -3.15 5.82 -12.94
C ASN A 308 -4.08 5.29 -14.03
N THR A 309 -3.86 4.06 -14.44
CA THR A 309 -4.70 3.32 -15.40
C THR A 309 -5.56 2.23 -14.76
N SER A 310 -5.20 1.81 -13.54
CA SER A 310 -5.92 0.77 -12.80
C SER A 310 -7.16 1.29 -12.07
N GLY A 311 -7.28 2.61 -11.89
CA GLY A 311 -8.43 3.23 -11.21
C GLY A 311 -8.40 3.09 -9.68
N PHE A 312 -7.27 2.73 -9.06
CA PHE A 312 -7.14 2.65 -7.61
C PHE A 312 -7.00 4.05 -6.96
N PRO A 313 -7.27 4.18 -5.64
CA PRO A 313 -7.49 5.49 -5.00
C PRO A 313 -6.20 6.29 -4.75
N ILE A 314 -5.19 6.09 -5.56
CA ILE A 314 -3.89 6.78 -5.54
C ILE A 314 -3.73 7.43 -6.90
N ILE A 315 -3.80 8.76 -6.94
CA ILE A 315 -3.82 9.51 -8.20
C ILE A 315 -2.65 10.49 -8.20
N GLU A 316 -1.64 10.18 -9.00
CA GLU A 316 -0.51 11.08 -9.25
C GLU A 316 -0.88 12.08 -10.35
N VAL A 317 -0.55 13.35 -10.14
CA VAL A 317 -0.75 14.44 -11.09
C VAL A 317 0.60 15.12 -11.34
N PRO A 318 1.33 14.72 -12.39
CA PRO A 318 2.62 15.31 -12.72
C PRO A 318 2.46 16.73 -13.29
N LEU A 319 3.41 17.61 -12.95
CA LEU A 319 3.48 18.96 -13.49
C LEU A 319 4.26 18.99 -14.80
N ALA A 320 3.87 19.86 -15.74
CA ALA A 320 4.66 20.11 -16.95
C ALA A 320 6.00 20.77 -16.61
N ARG A 321 6.01 21.62 -15.58
CA ARG A 321 7.21 22.30 -15.07
C ARG A 321 7.44 21.93 -13.62
N HIS A 322 8.43 21.11 -13.32
CA HIS A 322 8.76 20.65 -11.98
C HIS A 322 9.08 21.78 -10.98
N GLN A 323 9.51 22.96 -11.49
CA GLN A 323 9.81 24.13 -10.65
C GLN A 323 8.56 24.73 -9.99
N ASP A 324 7.37 24.50 -10.52
CA ASP A 324 6.12 25.08 -10.03
C ASP A 324 5.58 24.37 -8.78
N ILE A 325 6.22 23.28 -8.35
CA ILE A 325 5.73 22.41 -7.24
C ILE A 325 5.40 23.21 -5.96
N ASP A 326 6.23 24.19 -5.58
CA ASP A 326 6.00 24.98 -4.37
C ASP A 326 4.82 25.95 -4.53
N GLU A 327 4.63 26.51 -5.72
CA GLU A 327 3.49 27.40 -6.00
C GLU A 327 2.19 26.63 -6.12
N VAL A 328 2.22 25.48 -6.75
CA VAL A 328 1.09 24.53 -6.80
C VAL A 328 0.71 24.08 -5.39
N GLY A 329 1.68 23.72 -4.57
CA GLY A 329 1.44 23.37 -3.17
C GLY A 329 0.78 24.50 -2.38
N ARG A 330 1.28 25.73 -2.52
CA ARG A 330 0.66 26.91 -1.86
C ARG A 330 -0.74 27.22 -2.40
N PHE A 331 -0.96 27.00 -3.69
CA PHE A 331 -2.29 27.18 -4.30
C PHE A 331 -3.29 26.20 -3.72
N LEU A 332 -2.99 24.89 -3.73
CA LEU A 332 -3.85 23.85 -3.15
C LEU A 332 -4.14 24.11 -1.67
N PHE A 333 -3.12 24.44 -0.90
CA PHE A 333 -3.28 24.77 0.51
C PHE A 333 -4.23 25.96 0.74
N ARG A 334 -4.06 27.07 0.00
CA ARG A 334 -4.94 28.24 0.11
C ARG A 334 -6.37 27.99 -0.29
N ASN A 335 -6.59 27.01 -1.15
CA ASN A 335 -7.94 26.57 -1.58
C ASN A 335 -8.51 25.43 -0.73
N GLY A 336 -7.95 25.19 0.46
CA GLY A 336 -8.51 24.23 1.40
C GLY A 336 -8.22 22.78 1.08
N ILE A 337 -7.25 22.46 0.22
CA ILE A 337 -6.89 21.10 -0.19
C ILE A 337 -5.51 20.71 0.32
N TYR A 338 -5.43 19.59 1.02
CA TYR A 338 -4.17 18.99 1.50
C TYR A 338 -3.86 17.72 0.73
N VAL A 339 -2.69 17.69 0.06
CA VAL A 339 -2.20 16.56 -0.74
C VAL A 339 -0.73 16.27 -0.44
N THR A 340 -0.23 15.12 -0.86
CA THR A 340 1.20 14.81 -0.82
C THR A 340 1.92 15.43 -2.02
N LEU A 341 2.92 16.28 -1.78
CA LEU A 341 3.80 16.77 -2.84
C LEU A 341 4.90 15.74 -3.13
N ALA A 342 5.05 15.38 -4.40
CA ALA A 342 6.07 14.47 -4.89
C ALA A 342 7.20 15.28 -5.58
N ALA A 343 8.23 15.64 -4.80
CA ALA A 343 9.33 16.46 -5.28
C ALA A 343 10.57 15.62 -5.62
N TYR A 344 11.43 16.12 -6.51
CA TYR A 344 12.78 15.58 -6.68
C TYR A 344 13.59 15.76 -5.38
N PRO A 345 14.40 14.78 -4.92
CA PRO A 345 14.76 13.53 -5.61
C PRO A 345 13.90 12.30 -5.25
N LEU A 346 12.76 12.47 -4.60
CA LEU A 346 11.86 11.34 -4.24
C LEU A 346 11.28 10.69 -5.50
N VAL A 347 10.99 11.51 -6.52
CA VAL A 347 10.57 11.07 -7.85
C VAL A 347 11.50 11.67 -8.92
N PRO A 348 11.58 11.10 -10.13
CA PRO A 348 12.24 11.72 -11.29
C PRO A 348 11.69 13.12 -11.57
N ARG A 349 12.49 13.98 -12.25
CA ARG A 349 12.08 15.37 -12.49
C ARG A 349 10.85 15.52 -13.38
N ASP A 350 10.65 14.60 -14.30
CA ASP A 350 9.50 14.50 -15.19
C ASP A 350 8.26 13.92 -14.51
N GLU A 351 8.38 13.42 -13.29
CA GLU A 351 7.29 12.92 -12.46
C GLU A 351 7.00 13.84 -11.26
N VAL A 352 7.69 14.97 -11.14
CA VAL A 352 7.42 15.93 -10.06
C VAL A 352 6.01 16.46 -10.17
N GLY A 353 5.26 16.38 -9.07
CA GLY A 353 3.87 16.76 -9.01
C GLY A 353 3.26 16.56 -7.64
N PHE A 354 2.01 16.21 -7.58
CA PHE A 354 1.33 15.89 -6.33
C PHE A 354 0.52 14.61 -6.46
N ARG A 355 0.27 14.00 -5.33
CA ARG A 355 -0.48 12.75 -5.22
C ARG A 355 -1.72 12.96 -4.38
N ILE A 356 -2.87 12.63 -4.96
CA ILE A 356 -4.18 12.63 -4.32
C ILE A 356 -4.46 11.21 -3.84
N GLN A 357 -4.87 11.06 -2.59
CA GLN A 357 -5.35 9.81 -2.01
C GLN A 357 -6.81 9.99 -1.61
N VAL A 358 -7.69 9.28 -2.30
CA VAL A 358 -9.12 9.28 -2.00
C VAL A 358 -9.39 8.25 -0.92
N THR A 359 -10.28 8.59 0.03
CA THR A 359 -10.74 7.66 1.07
C THR A 359 -12.26 7.52 1.05
N ALA A 360 -12.78 6.42 1.57
CA ALA A 360 -14.21 6.24 1.74
C ALA A 360 -14.82 7.29 2.70
N ALA A 361 -14.01 7.80 3.63
CA ALA A 361 -14.44 8.81 4.58
C ALA A 361 -14.49 10.25 4.02
N ASN A 362 -13.91 10.52 2.85
CA ASN A 362 -14.13 11.81 2.20
C ASN A 362 -15.62 11.97 1.84
N THR A 363 -16.18 13.10 2.15
CA THR A 363 -17.58 13.42 1.76
C THR A 363 -17.68 13.75 0.27
N ASP A 364 -18.88 13.63 -0.30
CA ASP A 364 -19.12 14.05 -1.70
C ASP A 364 -18.82 15.55 -1.89
N ALA A 365 -19.09 16.38 -0.88
CA ALA A 365 -18.78 17.80 -0.92
C ALA A 365 -17.27 18.05 -1.01
N GLU A 366 -16.44 17.32 -0.26
CA GLU A 366 -14.98 17.42 -0.34
C GLU A 366 -14.45 16.94 -1.68
N ILE A 367 -15.04 15.89 -2.26
CA ILE A 367 -14.68 15.43 -3.62
C ILE A 367 -14.96 16.52 -4.66
N GLU A 368 -16.13 17.19 -4.58
CA GLU A 368 -16.46 18.28 -5.51
C GLU A 368 -15.62 19.54 -5.26
N GLU A 369 -15.25 19.84 -4.01
CA GLU A 369 -14.29 20.90 -3.66
C GLU A 369 -12.91 20.63 -4.29
N LEU A 370 -12.41 19.39 -4.20
CA LEU A 370 -11.18 18.97 -4.89
C LEU A 370 -11.31 19.14 -6.41
N VAL A 371 -12.39 18.66 -7.00
CA VAL A 371 -12.61 18.73 -8.46
C VAL A 371 -12.65 20.17 -8.95
N ALA A 372 -13.35 21.06 -8.24
CA ALA A 372 -13.39 22.49 -8.56
C ALA A 372 -11.96 23.10 -8.48
N THR A 373 -11.24 22.79 -7.41
CA THR A 373 -9.85 23.27 -7.20
C THR A 373 -8.90 22.77 -8.29
N LEU A 374 -9.05 21.52 -8.76
CA LEU A 374 -8.28 20.99 -9.89
C LEU A 374 -8.56 21.75 -11.20
N GLY A 375 -9.80 22.15 -11.44
CA GLY A 375 -10.19 23.00 -12.57
C GLY A 375 -9.50 24.36 -12.53
N GLU A 376 -9.51 25.04 -11.37
CA GLU A 376 -8.82 26.32 -11.18
C GLU A 376 -7.29 26.16 -11.29
N LEU A 377 -6.74 25.05 -10.77
CA LEU A 377 -5.31 24.73 -10.89
C LEU A 377 -4.89 24.59 -12.33
N ALA A 378 -5.63 23.82 -13.14
CA ALA A 378 -5.36 23.60 -14.55
C ALA A 378 -5.47 24.89 -15.40
N ALA A 379 -6.33 25.82 -14.99
CA ALA A 379 -6.41 27.14 -15.63
C ALA A 379 -5.21 28.04 -15.33
N ARG A 380 -4.51 27.80 -14.23
CA ARG A 380 -3.41 28.65 -13.73
C ARG A 380 -2.02 28.11 -13.97
N PHE A 381 -1.86 26.80 -13.91
CA PHE A 381 -0.58 26.10 -14.02
C PHE A 381 -0.60 25.11 -15.21
N GLU A 382 0.56 24.93 -15.82
CA GLU A 382 0.72 23.92 -16.87
C GLU A 382 0.88 22.54 -16.21
N LEU A 383 -0.17 21.72 -16.29
CA LEU A 383 -0.13 20.30 -15.92
C LEU A 383 0.31 19.48 -17.13
N GLN A 384 0.84 18.29 -16.94
CA GLN A 384 1.16 17.43 -18.08
C GLN A 384 -0.13 17.07 -18.82
N PRO A 385 -0.17 17.25 -20.17
CA PRO A 385 -1.34 16.91 -20.95
C PRO A 385 -1.54 15.40 -21.02
N ALA A 386 -2.80 14.98 -21.08
CA ALA A 386 -3.13 13.58 -21.33
C ALA A 386 -2.40 13.06 -22.58
N ARG A 387 -1.71 11.94 -22.46
CA ARG A 387 -1.08 11.30 -23.62
C ARG A 387 -2.17 10.75 -24.52
N PRO A 388 -2.08 10.94 -25.87
CA PRO A 388 -3.00 10.26 -26.76
C PRO A 388 -2.90 8.76 -26.49
N ALA A 389 -4.06 8.07 -26.42
CA ALA A 389 -4.09 6.62 -26.29
C ALA A 389 -3.17 6.03 -27.38
N ALA A 390 -2.24 5.16 -26.99
CA ALA A 390 -1.40 4.46 -27.95
C ALA A 390 -2.34 3.71 -28.92
N GLU A 391 -2.34 4.08 -30.18
CA GLU A 391 -3.04 3.34 -31.24
C GLU A 391 -2.43 1.93 -31.27
N GLY A 392 -3.14 0.94 -30.71
CA GLY A 392 -2.73 -0.45 -30.83
C GLY A 392 -2.82 -1.32 -29.57
N ALA A 393 -3.96 -1.31 -28.86
CA ALA A 393 -4.31 -2.38 -27.95
C ALA A 393 -5.78 -2.78 -28.17
N ALA A 394 -6.06 -3.22 -29.40
CA ALA A 394 -7.30 -3.92 -29.75
C ALA A 394 -6.89 -5.10 -30.62
N ALA A 395 -6.70 -6.26 -29.98
CA ALA A 395 -6.87 -7.58 -30.60
C ALA A 395 -6.86 -8.63 -29.47
#